data_fc471b2c9d460fbc3dcb9c0e267a4a6c
#
_entry.id   fc471b2c9d460fbc3dcb9c0e267a4a6c
#
_cell.length_a   1.000
_cell.length_b   1.000
_cell.length_c   1.000
_cell.angle_alpha   90.00
_cell.angle_beta   90.00
_cell.angle_gamma   90.00
#
_symmetry.space_group_name_H-M   'P 1'
#
loop_
_entity.id
_entity.type
_entity.pdbx_description
1 polymer ?
#
loop_
_entity_poly.entity_id
_entity_poly.type
_entity_poly.pdbx_seq_one_letter_code
_entity_poly.pdbx_strand_id
1 'polypeptide(L)'
;MGFSIVVLESDPRVAQSLAGKLSPHFHAVHLTHSGDELRERVRKSRPEAVILDMENSRLSDVQGLRHDFPALPIVCTHRVPDEELWIAALEAGASDVCQADDAQDILTSVLRSVAVARSAAA
;
A
#
# COMPACT_ATOMS: atom_id res chain seq x y z
N MET A 1 10.55 15.51 10.33
CA MET A 1 9.47 14.53 10.39
C MET A 1 9.52 13.58 9.25
N GLY A 2 9.64 12.32 9.56
CA GLY A 2 9.74 11.32 8.54
C GLY A 2 8.37 10.88 8.06
N PHE A 3 8.13 11.00 6.76
CA PHE A 3 6.99 10.36 6.14
C PHE A 3 7.49 9.04 5.58
N SER A 4 6.94 7.95 6.06
CA SER A 4 7.36 6.62 5.63
C SER A 4 6.23 5.89 4.91
N ILE A 5 6.61 4.87 4.15
CA ILE A 5 5.67 4.00 3.47
C ILE A 5 6.13 2.56 3.69
N VAL A 6 5.18 1.66 3.87
CA VAL A 6 5.45 0.23 4.05
C VAL A 6 4.94 -0.51 2.83
N VAL A 7 5.76 -1.39 2.28
CA VAL A 7 5.46 -2.10 1.04
C VAL A 7 5.60 -3.60 1.27
N LEU A 8 4.59 -4.35 0.84
CA LEU A 8 4.67 -5.80 0.69
C LEU A 8 4.58 -6.12 -0.80
N GLU A 9 5.69 -6.54 -1.38
CA GLU A 9 5.79 -6.95 -2.77
C GLU A 9 6.69 -8.18 -2.85
N SER A 10 6.18 -9.26 -3.39
CA SER A 10 6.89 -10.54 -3.43
C SER A 10 7.95 -10.64 -4.52
N ASP A 11 7.81 -9.88 -5.61
CA ASP A 11 8.79 -9.89 -6.69
C ASP A 11 9.89 -8.88 -6.38
N PRO A 12 11.15 -9.33 -6.18
CA PRO A 12 12.23 -8.40 -5.84
C PRO A 12 12.48 -7.32 -6.88
N ARG A 13 12.25 -7.61 -8.16
CA ARG A 13 12.44 -6.61 -9.22
C ARG A 13 11.41 -5.52 -9.13
N VAL A 14 10.15 -5.91 -8.92
CA VAL A 14 9.04 -4.97 -8.77
C VAL A 14 9.25 -4.16 -7.49
N ALA A 15 9.63 -4.80 -6.40
CA ALA A 15 9.88 -4.13 -5.13
C ALA A 15 10.98 -3.08 -5.25
N GLN A 16 12.08 -3.39 -5.93
CA GLN A 16 13.17 -2.44 -6.12
C GLN A 16 12.80 -1.28 -7.03
N SER A 17 12.11 -1.58 -8.13
CA SER A 17 11.63 -0.54 -9.03
C SER A 17 10.69 0.42 -8.30
N LEU A 18 9.80 -0.14 -7.52
CA LEU A 18 8.84 0.64 -6.75
C LEU A 18 9.54 1.47 -5.67
N ALA A 19 10.48 0.87 -4.94
CA ALA A 19 11.24 1.60 -3.92
C ALA A 19 12.02 2.77 -4.52
N GLY A 20 12.62 2.57 -5.70
CA GLY A 20 13.32 3.64 -6.41
C GLY A 20 12.40 4.79 -6.80
N LYS A 21 11.16 4.48 -7.19
CA LYS A 21 10.18 5.49 -7.56
C LYS A 21 9.64 6.23 -6.35
N LEU A 22 9.50 5.55 -5.23
CA LEU A 22 8.93 6.11 -4.01
C LEU A 22 9.93 6.89 -3.17
N SER A 23 11.19 6.50 -3.18
CA SER A 23 12.18 7.07 -2.26
C SER A 23 12.39 8.58 -2.38
N PRO A 24 12.24 9.24 -3.54
CA PRO A 24 12.30 10.70 -3.60
C PRO A 24 11.15 11.40 -2.87
N HIS A 25 10.06 10.70 -2.61
CA HIS A 25 8.84 11.29 -2.03
C HIS A 25 8.63 10.93 -0.56
N PHE A 26 9.35 9.94 -0.05
CA PHE A 26 9.17 9.46 1.32
C PHE A 26 10.52 9.37 2.02
N HIS A 27 10.54 9.73 3.30
CA HIS A 27 11.75 9.66 4.12
C HIS A 27 12.29 8.23 4.21
N ALA A 28 11.39 7.26 4.31
CA ALA A 28 11.78 5.85 4.39
C ALA A 28 10.76 4.98 3.65
N VAL A 29 11.27 3.99 2.92
CA VAL A 29 10.47 2.97 2.27
C VAL A 29 10.84 1.64 2.92
N HIS A 30 9.90 1.04 3.65
CA HIS A 30 10.13 -0.22 4.34
C HIS A 30 9.58 -1.38 3.52
N LEU A 31 10.47 -2.23 3.03
CA LEU A 31 10.07 -3.44 2.29
C LEU A 31 9.85 -4.58 3.28
N THR A 32 8.73 -5.26 3.16
CA THR A 32 8.36 -6.39 4.00
C THR A 32 8.09 -7.62 3.17
N HIS A 33 8.12 -8.81 3.79
CA HIS A 33 8.05 -10.09 3.08
C HIS A 33 6.83 -10.93 3.48
N SER A 34 6.04 -10.49 4.43
CA SER A 34 4.84 -11.21 4.87
C SER A 34 3.81 -10.24 5.43
N GLY A 35 2.57 -10.71 5.51
CA GLY A 35 1.50 -9.92 6.11
C GLY A 35 1.76 -9.60 7.56
N ASP A 36 2.32 -10.54 8.31
CA ASP A 36 2.64 -10.31 9.73
C ASP A 36 3.73 -9.26 9.89
N GLU A 37 4.76 -9.33 9.06
CA GLU A 37 5.84 -8.34 9.06
C GLU A 37 5.32 -6.96 8.66
N LEU A 38 4.44 -6.91 7.68
CA LEU A 38 3.79 -5.67 7.25
C LEU A 38 3.04 -5.01 8.40
N ARG A 39 2.19 -5.77 9.09
CA ARG A 39 1.40 -5.26 10.22
C ARG A 39 2.27 -4.74 11.33
N GLU A 40 3.32 -5.48 11.66
CA GLU A 40 4.26 -5.09 12.72
C GLU A 40 4.96 -3.79 12.34
N ARG A 41 5.39 -3.68 11.08
CA ARG A 41 6.06 -2.46 10.62
C ARG A 41 5.10 -1.27 10.60
N VAL A 42 3.85 -1.47 10.20
CA VAL A 42 2.83 -0.41 10.22
C VAL A 42 2.63 0.08 11.65
N ARG A 43 2.53 -0.84 12.59
CA ARG A 43 2.33 -0.50 13.99
C ARG A 43 3.50 0.32 14.55
N LYS A 44 4.73 -0.04 14.18
CA LYS A 44 5.94 0.63 14.67
C LYS A 44 6.21 1.96 13.99
N SER A 45 6.10 2.01 12.68
CA SER A 45 6.53 3.19 11.91
C SER A 45 5.41 4.19 11.66
N ARG A 46 4.16 3.79 11.79
CA ARG A 46 2.98 4.61 11.51
C ARG A 46 3.13 5.32 10.16
N PRO A 47 3.17 4.57 9.06
CA PRO A 47 3.46 5.13 7.74
C PRO A 47 2.34 6.00 7.22
N GLU A 48 2.66 6.83 6.23
CA GLU A 48 1.67 7.63 5.49
C GLU A 48 0.77 6.75 4.63
N ALA A 49 1.28 5.61 4.16
CA ALA A 49 0.53 4.69 3.30
C ALA A 49 1.15 3.30 3.33
N VAL A 50 0.37 2.33 2.86
CA VAL A 50 0.81 0.95 2.68
C VAL A 50 0.56 0.54 1.24
N ILE A 51 1.48 -0.23 0.68
CA ILE A 51 1.29 -0.89 -0.61
C ILE A 51 1.28 -2.40 -0.35
N LEU A 52 0.23 -3.07 -0.79
CA LEU A 52 -0.01 -4.47 -0.47
C LEU A 52 -0.22 -5.29 -1.74
N ASP A 53 0.69 -6.26 -1.96
CA ASP A 53 0.62 -7.17 -3.09
C ASP A 53 -0.47 -8.23 -2.86
N MET A 54 -1.53 -8.18 -3.66
CA MET A 54 -2.68 -9.07 -3.53
C MET A 54 -2.42 -10.46 -4.10
N GLU A 55 -1.30 -10.69 -4.75
CA GLU A 55 -0.93 -12.04 -5.17
C GLU A 55 -0.43 -12.89 -3.99
N ASN A 56 0.08 -12.23 -2.95
CA ASN A 56 0.61 -12.89 -1.74
C ASN A 56 -0.07 -12.47 -0.46
N SER A 57 -1.18 -11.75 -0.58
CA SER A 57 -1.99 -11.31 0.54
C SER A 57 -3.44 -11.70 0.32
N ARG A 58 -4.23 -11.58 1.37
CA ARG A 58 -5.65 -11.90 1.33
C ARG A 58 -6.47 -10.65 1.56
N LEU A 59 -7.73 -10.70 1.14
CA LEU A 59 -8.67 -9.61 1.47
C LEU A 59 -8.79 -9.41 2.97
N SER A 60 -8.65 -10.47 3.76
CA SER A 60 -8.66 -10.36 5.22
C SER A 60 -7.50 -9.52 5.76
N ASP A 61 -6.37 -9.49 5.07
CA ASP A 61 -5.25 -8.61 5.45
C ASP A 61 -5.63 -7.15 5.27
N VAL A 62 -6.30 -6.82 4.17
CA VAL A 62 -6.81 -5.47 3.91
C VAL A 62 -7.83 -5.09 4.97
N GLN A 63 -8.77 -5.98 5.25
CA GLN A 63 -9.80 -5.76 6.27
C GLN A 63 -9.19 -5.51 7.65
N GLY A 64 -8.19 -6.32 8.02
CA GLY A 64 -7.50 -6.16 9.30
C GLY A 64 -6.77 -4.84 9.43
N LEU A 65 -6.06 -4.44 8.38
CA LEU A 65 -5.37 -3.14 8.36
C LEU A 65 -6.37 -1.98 8.47
N ARG A 66 -7.47 -2.06 7.74
CA ARG A 66 -8.49 -1.01 7.78
C ARG A 66 -9.15 -0.94 9.14
N HIS A 67 -9.40 -2.08 9.77
CA HIS A 67 -9.99 -2.13 11.10
C HIS A 67 -9.04 -1.50 12.14
N ASP A 68 -7.76 -1.88 12.09
CA ASP A 68 -6.78 -1.41 13.07
C ASP A 68 -6.31 0.02 12.81
N PHE A 69 -6.34 0.47 11.55
CA PHE A 69 -5.85 1.79 11.14
C PHE A 69 -6.87 2.44 10.21
N PRO A 70 -7.96 3.01 10.76
CA PRO A 70 -9.11 3.45 9.94
C PRO A 70 -8.79 4.52 8.90
N ALA A 71 -7.78 5.34 9.12
CA ALA A 71 -7.43 6.43 8.20
C ALA A 71 -6.23 6.10 7.30
N LEU A 72 -5.68 4.91 7.40
CA LEU A 72 -4.48 4.53 6.65
C LEU A 72 -4.77 4.37 5.16
N PRO A 73 -4.08 5.10 4.26
CA PRO A 73 -4.16 4.82 2.84
C PRO A 73 -3.59 3.43 2.52
N ILE A 74 -4.37 2.60 1.85
CA ILE A 74 -4.00 1.24 1.48
C ILE A 74 -4.13 1.10 -0.03
N VAL A 75 -3.02 0.94 -0.73
CA VAL A 75 -3.01 0.72 -2.17
C VAL A 75 -2.66 -0.74 -2.42
N CYS A 76 -3.57 -1.46 -3.04
CA CYS A 76 -3.36 -2.86 -3.40
C CYS A 76 -2.79 -2.96 -4.81
N THR A 77 -1.94 -3.95 -5.04
CA THR A 77 -1.36 -4.19 -6.37
C THR A 77 -1.60 -5.63 -6.80
N HIS A 78 -1.66 -5.84 -8.11
CA HIS A 78 -1.76 -7.15 -8.72
C HIS A 78 -1.21 -7.06 -10.13
N ARG A 79 -0.63 -8.16 -10.64
CA ARG A 79 -0.10 -8.16 -12.01
C ARG A 79 -1.19 -7.98 -13.05
N VAL A 80 -2.35 -8.59 -12.83
CA VAL A 80 -3.50 -8.48 -13.73
C VAL A 80 -4.73 -8.19 -12.88
N PRO A 81 -4.90 -6.92 -12.43
CA PRO A 81 -6.06 -6.57 -11.62
C PRO A 81 -7.31 -6.54 -12.48
N ASP A 82 -8.24 -7.48 -12.22
CA ASP A 82 -9.52 -7.50 -12.91
C ASP A 82 -10.56 -6.72 -12.09
N GLU A 83 -11.73 -6.53 -12.69
CA GLU A 83 -12.81 -5.79 -12.06
C GLU A 83 -13.27 -6.44 -10.76
N GLU A 84 -13.35 -7.77 -10.75
CA GLU A 84 -13.78 -8.51 -9.57
C GLU A 84 -12.84 -8.28 -8.39
N LEU A 85 -11.53 -8.38 -8.62
CA LEU A 85 -10.53 -8.12 -7.60
C LEU A 85 -10.59 -6.67 -7.12
N TRP A 86 -10.75 -5.74 -8.06
CA TRP A 86 -10.80 -4.33 -7.75
C TRP A 86 -11.95 -4.02 -6.81
N ILE A 87 -13.15 -4.49 -7.15
CA ILE A 87 -14.33 -4.29 -6.33
C ILE A 87 -14.14 -4.93 -4.95
N ALA A 88 -13.67 -6.16 -4.91
CA ALA A 88 -13.47 -6.88 -3.64
C ALA A 88 -12.46 -6.18 -2.74
N ALA A 89 -11.36 -5.68 -3.30
CA ALA A 89 -10.33 -4.97 -2.52
C ALA A 89 -10.87 -3.67 -1.96
N LEU A 90 -11.59 -2.89 -2.77
CA LEU A 90 -12.19 -1.64 -2.29
C LEU A 90 -13.23 -1.91 -1.20
N GLU A 91 -14.05 -2.93 -1.36
CA GLU A 91 -15.02 -3.32 -0.33
C GLU A 91 -14.34 -3.77 0.97
N ALA A 92 -13.17 -4.39 0.86
CA ALA A 92 -12.39 -4.80 2.03
C ALA A 92 -11.75 -3.61 2.75
N GLY A 93 -11.67 -2.45 2.11
CA GLY A 93 -11.13 -1.24 2.72
C GLY A 93 -9.91 -0.65 2.01
N ALA A 94 -9.52 -1.16 0.85
CA ALA A 94 -8.44 -0.57 0.07
C ALA A 94 -8.83 0.81 -0.44
N SER A 95 -7.86 1.70 -0.53
CA SER A 95 -8.05 3.03 -1.09
C SER A 95 -8.01 3.00 -2.62
N ASP A 96 -7.23 2.10 -3.20
CA ASP A 96 -7.10 1.95 -4.64
C ASP A 96 -6.47 0.59 -4.98
N VAL A 97 -6.55 0.23 -6.26
CA VAL A 97 -5.91 -0.98 -6.80
C VAL A 97 -5.15 -0.60 -8.06
N CYS A 98 -3.90 -1.00 -8.16
CA CYS A 98 -3.03 -0.66 -9.27
C CYS A 98 -2.36 -1.91 -9.85
N GLN A 99 -1.87 -1.80 -11.08
CA GLN A 99 -1.07 -2.84 -11.70
C GLN A 99 0.33 -2.85 -11.09
N ALA A 100 0.81 -4.02 -10.70
CA ALA A 100 2.04 -4.17 -9.90
C ALA A 100 3.30 -3.63 -10.58
N ASP A 101 3.38 -3.71 -11.91
CA ASP A 101 4.56 -3.27 -12.66
C ASP A 101 4.48 -1.80 -13.12
N ASP A 102 3.42 -1.10 -12.75
CA ASP A 102 3.26 0.33 -13.09
C ASP A 102 3.61 1.20 -11.88
N ALA A 103 4.90 1.37 -11.63
CA ALA A 103 5.38 2.12 -10.48
C ALA A 103 4.93 3.58 -10.49
N GLN A 104 4.78 4.20 -11.67
CA GLN A 104 4.32 5.57 -11.77
C GLN A 104 2.86 5.71 -11.34
N ASP A 105 2.01 4.77 -11.79
CA ASP A 105 0.60 4.78 -11.41
C ASP A 105 0.44 4.51 -9.90
N ILE A 106 1.24 3.60 -9.36
CA ILE A 106 1.24 3.31 -7.93
C ILE A 106 1.62 4.57 -7.14
N LEU A 107 2.69 5.26 -7.54
CA LEU A 107 3.09 6.51 -6.89
C LEU A 107 1.97 7.55 -6.92
N THR A 108 1.37 7.74 -8.09
CA THR A 108 0.26 8.69 -8.26
C THR A 108 -0.91 8.33 -7.34
N SER A 109 -1.25 7.05 -7.28
CA SER A 109 -2.34 6.57 -6.43
C SER A 109 -2.04 6.78 -4.94
N VAL A 110 -0.81 6.49 -4.52
CA VAL A 110 -0.39 6.70 -3.13
C VAL A 110 -0.48 8.16 -2.75
N LEU A 111 0.06 9.06 -3.57
CA LEU A 111 0.05 10.49 -3.28
C LEU A 111 -1.38 11.03 -3.21
N ARG A 112 -2.25 10.59 -4.11
CA ARG A 112 -3.67 10.98 -4.11
C ARG A 112 -4.36 10.47 -2.85
N SER A 113 -4.14 9.22 -2.48
CA SER A 113 -4.77 8.62 -1.31
C SER A 113 -4.31 9.29 -0.01
N VAL A 114 -3.02 9.65 0.08
CA VAL A 114 -2.49 10.39 1.22
C VAL A 114 -3.13 11.77 1.31
N ALA A 115 -3.27 12.47 0.18
CA ALA A 115 -3.89 13.79 0.16
C ALA A 115 -5.35 13.73 0.62
N VAL A 116 -6.10 12.73 0.17
CA VAL A 116 -7.50 12.54 0.59
C VAL A 116 -7.57 12.26 2.10
N ALA A 117 -6.70 11.40 2.63
CA ALA A 117 -6.68 11.08 4.05
C ALA A 117 -6.37 12.31 4.90
N ARG A 118 -5.44 13.16 4.46
CA ARG A 118 -5.10 14.40 5.16
C ARG A 118 -6.25 15.39 5.14
N SER A 119 -6.93 15.51 4.02
CA SER A 119 -8.11 16.39 3.90
C SER A 119 -9.24 15.92 4.81
N ALA A 120 -9.46 14.61 4.91
CA ALA A 120 -10.50 14.04 5.78
C ALA A 120 -10.14 14.25 7.26
N ALA A 121 -8.86 14.29 7.60
CA ALA A 121 -8.40 14.48 8.98
C ALA A 121 -8.43 15.96 9.41
N ALA A 122 -8.46 16.86 8.45
CA ALA A 122 -8.55 18.31 8.73
C ALA A 122 -10.00 18.74 9.08
#